data_a48a3d1278227df18f1bde6ef314aae2
#
_entry.id   a48a3d1278227df18f1bde6ef314aae2
#
_cell.length_a   1.000
_cell.length_b   1.000
_cell.length_c   1.000
_cell.angle_alpha   90.00
_cell.angle_beta   90.00
_cell.angle_gamma   90.00
#
_symmetry.space_group_name_H-M   'P 1'
#
loop_
_entity.id
_entity.type
_entity.pdbx_description
1 polymer ?
#
loop_
_entity_poly.entity_id
_entity_poly.type
_entity_poly.pdbx_seq_one_letter_code
_entity_poly.pdbx_strand_id
1 'polypeptide(L)'
;EKLEWMSEDTRKKALEKWASFTPKIGYPDKWRDWSGLETNGDSYLGNMQAARTFNYRFMLNKIGKPVDKTEWGMTPQTVNAYYNPLANEIVFPAAILQPPFFDPEADEAINYGGIGATIGHEMIHGYDDQGARFGASGNFEEWWTPQDAAKFSALTGKLVEQFDAFEA
;
A
#
# COMPACT_ATOMS: atom_id res chain seq x y z
N GLU A 1 16.78 9.96 6.99
CA GLU A 1 17.51 10.42 8.20
C GLU A 1 18.08 11.83 8.06
N LYS A 2 18.32 12.36 6.85
CA LYS A 2 18.97 13.64 6.59
C LYS A 2 18.03 14.71 6.00
N LEU A 3 16.77 14.72 6.40
CA LEU A 3 15.81 15.73 5.92
C LEU A 3 15.96 16.99 6.78
N GLU A 4 16.60 18.03 6.25
CA GLU A 4 16.87 19.30 6.97
C GLU A 4 15.59 20.08 7.30
N TRP A 5 14.53 19.88 6.51
CA TRP A 5 13.25 20.57 6.71
C TRP A 5 12.38 19.97 7.82
N MET A 6 12.64 18.70 8.20
CA MET A 6 11.83 17.96 9.17
C MET A 6 12.40 18.12 10.60
N SER A 7 11.53 18.43 11.55
CA SER A 7 11.89 18.51 12.97
C SER A 7 12.30 17.14 13.53
N GLU A 8 13.02 17.16 14.65
CA GLU A 8 13.49 15.96 15.35
C GLU A 8 12.32 15.07 15.79
N ASP A 9 11.25 15.68 16.32
CA ASP A 9 10.08 14.96 16.82
C ASP A 9 9.34 14.23 15.69
N THR A 10 9.09 14.90 14.55
CA THR A 10 8.47 14.27 13.37
C THR A 10 9.38 13.21 12.79
N ARG A 11 10.70 13.45 12.74
CA ARG A 11 11.67 12.47 12.24
C ARG A 11 11.68 11.20 13.07
N LYS A 12 11.63 11.30 14.40
CA LYS A 12 11.56 10.15 15.30
C LYS A 12 10.33 9.31 15.02
N LYS A 13 9.16 9.91 14.92
CA LYS A 13 7.91 9.22 14.58
C LYS A 13 7.93 8.62 13.17
N ALA A 14 8.56 9.28 12.21
CA ALA A 14 8.77 8.74 10.88
C ALA A 14 9.63 7.47 10.90
N LEU A 15 10.69 7.44 11.70
CA LEU A 15 11.55 6.26 11.87
C LEU A 15 10.83 5.13 12.63
N GLU A 16 10.01 5.45 13.62
CA GLU A 16 9.15 4.47 14.31
C GLU A 16 8.17 3.83 13.32
N LYS A 17 7.54 4.64 12.46
CA LYS A 17 6.64 4.14 11.41
C LYS A 17 7.39 3.28 10.40
N TRP A 18 8.58 3.69 9.97
CA TRP A 18 9.45 2.89 9.10
C TRP A 18 9.76 1.52 9.71
N ALA A 19 10.16 1.48 10.97
CA ALA A 19 10.51 0.24 11.66
C ALA A 19 9.31 -0.72 11.84
N SER A 20 8.08 -0.21 11.74
CA SER A 20 6.85 -0.97 11.89
C SER A 20 6.21 -1.41 10.57
N PHE A 21 6.80 -1.12 9.39
CA PHE A 21 6.33 -1.64 8.12
C PHE A 21 6.30 -3.17 8.11
N THR A 22 5.18 -3.71 7.65
CA THR A 22 5.04 -5.15 7.43
C THR A 22 5.16 -5.43 5.93
N PRO A 23 6.25 -6.04 5.44
CA PRO A 23 6.35 -6.45 4.04
C PRO A 23 5.59 -7.75 3.79
N LYS A 24 4.86 -7.80 2.66
CA LYS A 24 4.17 -8.98 2.13
C LYS A 24 4.63 -9.19 0.69
N ILE A 25 5.22 -10.33 0.40
CA ILE A 25 5.87 -10.60 -0.89
C ILE A 25 5.39 -11.93 -1.45
N GLY A 26 4.98 -11.92 -2.72
CA GLY A 26 4.60 -13.12 -3.47
C GLY A 26 3.12 -13.47 -3.35
N TYR A 27 2.75 -14.17 -2.30
CA TYR A 27 1.38 -14.66 -2.08
C TYR A 27 1.07 -14.79 -0.58
N PRO A 28 -0.23 -14.82 -0.21
CA PRO A 28 -0.62 -14.93 1.20
C PRO A 28 -0.37 -16.34 1.76
N ASP A 29 0.11 -16.42 3.01
CA ASP A 29 0.23 -17.71 3.73
C ASP A 29 -1.15 -18.33 3.97
N LYS A 30 -2.16 -17.49 4.21
CA LYS A 30 -3.54 -17.90 4.40
C LYS A 30 -4.40 -17.44 3.24
N TRP A 31 -4.84 -18.38 2.43
CA TRP A 31 -5.75 -18.12 1.32
C TRP A 31 -7.16 -17.82 1.81
N ARG A 32 -7.87 -16.97 1.05
CA ARG A 32 -9.26 -16.71 1.31
C ARG A 32 -10.09 -17.98 1.08
N ASP A 33 -10.93 -18.33 2.05
CA ASP A 33 -11.87 -19.44 1.91
C ASP A 33 -13.05 -19.01 1.04
N TRP A 34 -13.25 -19.74 -0.06
CA TRP A 34 -14.32 -19.55 -1.04
C TRP A 34 -15.35 -20.68 -1.00
N SER A 35 -15.25 -21.64 -0.07
CA SER A 35 -16.09 -22.84 0.00
C SER A 35 -17.59 -22.55 0.16
N GLY A 36 -17.92 -21.37 0.71
CA GLY A 36 -19.30 -20.92 0.85
C GLY A 36 -19.88 -20.19 -0.38
N LEU A 37 -19.13 -20.07 -1.49
CA LEU A 37 -19.61 -19.47 -2.72
C LEU A 37 -20.07 -20.54 -3.71
N GLU A 38 -21.37 -20.64 -3.90
CA GLU A 38 -21.98 -21.54 -4.90
C GLU A 38 -22.23 -20.79 -6.21
N THR A 39 -21.79 -21.36 -7.32
CA THR A 39 -22.02 -20.87 -8.69
C THR A 39 -22.47 -22.03 -9.60
N ASN A 40 -23.15 -21.72 -10.70
CA ASN A 40 -23.61 -22.70 -11.68
C ASN A 40 -23.43 -22.19 -13.12
N GLY A 41 -23.70 -23.04 -14.11
CA GLY A 41 -23.61 -22.69 -15.53
C GLY A 41 -24.84 -21.96 -16.10
N ASP A 42 -25.91 -21.83 -15.33
CA ASP A 42 -27.24 -21.45 -15.86
C ASP A 42 -27.45 -19.93 -15.90
N SER A 43 -26.86 -19.19 -14.99
CA SER A 43 -27.12 -17.77 -14.86
C SER A 43 -25.87 -16.97 -14.47
N TYR A 44 -25.31 -16.21 -15.40
CA TYR A 44 -24.26 -15.24 -15.11
C TYR A 44 -24.70 -14.21 -14.05
N LEU A 45 -25.91 -13.64 -14.19
CA LEU A 45 -26.45 -12.68 -13.24
C LEU A 45 -26.62 -13.29 -11.84
N GLY A 46 -27.11 -14.54 -11.76
CA GLY A 46 -27.21 -15.27 -10.50
C GLY A 46 -25.86 -15.46 -9.83
N ASN A 47 -24.84 -15.85 -10.59
CA ASN A 47 -23.47 -16.01 -10.10
C ASN A 47 -22.88 -14.68 -9.60
N MET A 48 -23.13 -13.58 -10.31
CA MET A 48 -22.69 -12.24 -9.87
C MET A 48 -23.37 -11.81 -8.57
N GLN A 49 -24.65 -12.10 -8.42
CA GLN A 49 -25.40 -11.81 -7.18
C GLN A 49 -24.89 -12.66 -6.01
N ALA A 50 -24.64 -13.95 -6.24
CA ALA A 50 -24.06 -14.87 -5.25
C ALA A 50 -22.68 -14.38 -4.79
N ALA A 51 -21.80 -14.02 -5.72
CA ALA A 51 -20.46 -13.51 -5.43
C ALA A 51 -20.51 -12.19 -4.64
N ARG A 52 -21.40 -11.25 -5.00
CA ARG A 52 -21.60 -9.99 -4.27
C ARG A 52 -22.12 -10.24 -2.85
N THR A 53 -23.08 -11.13 -2.70
CA THR A 53 -23.64 -11.49 -1.39
C THR A 53 -22.59 -12.16 -0.51
N PHE A 54 -21.80 -13.07 -1.07
CA PHE A 54 -20.67 -13.71 -0.39
C PHE A 54 -19.66 -12.67 0.10
N ASN A 55 -19.24 -11.75 -0.78
CA ASN A 55 -18.31 -10.69 -0.43
C ASN A 55 -18.88 -9.76 0.64
N TYR A 56 -20.13 -9.37 0.55
CA TYR A 56 -20.79 -8.53 1.53
C TYR A 56 -20.82 -9.19 2.92
N ARG A 57 -21.22 -10.47 2.99
CA ARG A 57 -21.21 -11.23 4.23
C ARG A 57 -19.80 -11.38 4.80
N PHE A 58 -18.80 -11.61 3.95
CA PHE A 58 -17.41 -11.65 4.37
C PHE A 58 -16.98 -10.35 5.05
N MET A 59 -17.35 -9.19 4.48
CA MET A 59 -17.04 -7.89 5.08
C MET A 59 -17.81 -7.66 6.39
N LEU A 60 -19.10 -7.99 6.44
CA LEU A 60 -19.90 -7.86 7.67
C LEU A 60 -19.34 -8.72 8.81
N ASN A 61 -18.86 -9.91 8.49
CA ASN A 61 -18.29 -10.83 9.47
C ASN A 61 -16.99 -10.33 10.13
N LYS A 62 -16.41 -9.23 9.63
CA LYS A 62 -15.24 -8.58 10.26
C LYS A 62 -15.64 -7.64 11.40
N ILE A 63 -16.89 -7.17 11.42
CA ILE A 63 -17.37 -6.21 12.42
C ILE A 63 -17.22 -6.83 13.81
N GLY A 64 -16.61 -6.06 14.73
CA GLY A 64 -16.37 -6.50 16.11
C GLY A 64 -15.23 -7.51 16.30
N LYS A 65 -14.46 -7.80 15.25
CA LYS A 65 -13.27 -8.65 15.31
C LYS A 65 -11.98 -7.82 15.15
N PRO A 66 -10.86 -8.31 15.70
CA PRO A 66 -9.56 -7.72 15.41
C PRO A 66 -9.26 -7.72 13.90
N VAL A 67 -8.46 -6.74 13.46
CA VAL A 67 -7.99 -6.68 12.06
C VAL A 67 -7.17 -7.93 11.74
N ASP A 68 -7.56 -8.66 10.70
CA ASP A 68 -6.77 -9.79 10.19
C ASP A 68 -5.66 -9.27 9.28
N LYS A 69 -4.45 -9.16 9.85
CA LYS A 69 -3.25 -8.71 9.11
C LYS A 69 -2.74 -9.73 8.09
N THR A 70 -3.33 -10.91 7.98
CA THR A 70 -2.94 -11.91 6.96
C THR A 70 -3.64 -11.69 5.62
N GLU A 71 -4.68 -10.88 5.58
CA GLU A 71 -5.43 -10.61 4.36
C GLU A 71 -4.62 -9.79 3.36
N TRP A 72 -4.82 -10.09 2.07
CA TRP A 72 -4.29 -9.35 0.95
C TRP A 72 -5.39 -8.60 0.20
N GLY A 73 -5.11 -7.35 -0.20
CA GLY A 73 -6.03 -6.53 -1.00
C GLY A 73 -5.95 -6.83 -2.50
N MET A 74 -4.84 -7.44 -2.97
CA MET A 74 -4.65 -7.87 -4.36
C MET A 74 -4.37 -9.35 -4.42
N THR A 75 -4.71 -9.96 -5.56
CA THR A 75 -4.40 -11.36 -5.82
C THR A 75 -2.97 -11.52 -6.32
N PRO A 76 -2.30 -12.68 -6.13
CA PRO A 76 -0.91 -12.90 -6.54
C PRO A 76 -0.61 -12.70 -8.03
N GLN A 77 -1.62 -12.86 -8.90
CA GLN A 77 -1.51 -12.65 -10.34
C GLN A 77 -1.67 -11.18 -10.77
N THR A 78 -1.83 -10.26 -9.83
CA THR A 78 -1.92 -8.83 -10.14
C THR A 78 -0.54 -8.24 -10.35
N VAL A 79 -0.28 -7.68 -11.54
CA VAL A 79 0.96 -6.93 -11.83
C VAL A 79 0.82 -5.54 -11.26
N ASN A 80 1.01 -5.42 -9.95
CA ASN A 80 0.98 -4.18 -9.19
C ASN A 80 1.56 -4.39 -7.80
N ALA A 81 1.66 -3.31 -7.01
CA ALA A 81 1.98 -3.30 -5.60
C ALA A 81 1.03 -2.35 -4.86
N TYR A 82 1.05 -2.32 -3.55
CA TYR A 82 0.30 -1.33 -2.78
C TYR A 82 0.82 -1.14 -1.36
N TYR A 83 0.58 0.05 -0.81
CA TYR A 83 0.67 0.35 0.61
C TYR A 83 -0.72 0.39 1.24
N ASN A 84 -0.86 -0.22 2.42
CA ASN A 84 -2.09 -0.17 3.21
C ASN A 84 -1.84 0.61 4.52
N PRO A 85 -2.34 1.84 4.65
CA PRO A 85 -2.09 2.68 5.83
C PRO A 85 -2.70 2.13 7.11
N LEU A 86 -3.83 1.40 7.03
CA LEU A 86 -4.52 0.85 8.20
C LEU A 86 -3.76 -0.31 8.85
N ALA A 87 -2.92 -1.00 8.10
CA ALA A 87 -2.08 -2.09 8.59
C ALA A 87 -0.59 -1.73 8.63
N ASN A 88 -0.21 -0.58 8.08
CA ASN A 88 1.17 -0.13 7.82
C ASN A 88 1.97 -1.21 7.10
N GLU A 89 1.45 -1.69 5.98
CA GLU A 89 2.02 -2.78 5.20
C GLU A 89 2.27 -2.40 3.74
N ILE A 90 3.33 -2.95 3.17
CA ILE A 90 3.67 -2.87 1.75
C ILE A 90 3.55 -4.26 1.13
N VAL A 91 2.86 -4.36 0.01
CA VAL A 91 2.49 -5.65 -0.58
C VAL A 91 2.92 -5.71 -2.04
N PHE A 92 3.66 -6.76 -2.38
CA PHE A 92 4.19 -7.03 -3.73
C PHE A 92 3.71 -8.41 -4.18
N PRO A 93 2.58 -8.51 -4.91
CA PRO A 93 2.11 -9.76 -5.50
C PRO A 93 3.15 -10.44 -6.40
N ALA A 94 3.10 -11.76 -6.51
CA ALA A 94 4.08 -12.53 -7.28
C ALA A 94 4.24 -12.05 -8.73
N ALA A 95 3.14 -11.61 -9.35
CA ALA A 95 3.15 -11.19 -10.76
C ALA A 95 3.94 -9.93 -11.06
N ILE A 96 4.24 -9.05 -10.07
CA ILE A 96 5.13 -7.90 -10.30
C ILE A 96 6.61 -8.29 -10.21
N LEU A 97 6.93 -9.44 -9.60
CA LEU A 97 8.30 -9.92 -9.39
C LEU A 97 8.84 -10.63 -10.63
N GLN A 98 8.71 -10.00 -11.80
CA GLN A 98 9.17 -10.49 -13.10
C GLN A 98 9.56 -9.31 -14.00
N PRO A 99 10.28 -9.55 -15.09
CA PRO A 99 10.59 -8.47 -16.05
C PRO A 99 9.33 -7.76 -16.57
N PRO A 100 9.38 -6.43 -16.73
CA PRO A 100 10.56 -5.57 -16.62
C PRO A 100 10.86 -5.05 -15.21
N PHE A 101 10.09 -5.40 -14.19
CA PHE A 101 10.24 -4.87 -12.83
C PHE A 101 11.38 -5.55 -12.07
N PHE A 102 11.47 -6.87 -12.15
CA PHE A 102 12.48 -7.67 -11.46
C PHE A 102 12.97 -8.81 -12.34
N ASP A 103 14.28 -9.00 -12.38
CA ASP A 103 14.92 -10.13 -13.05
C ASP A 103 16.06 -10.65 -12.15
N PRO A 104 15.96 -11.88 -11.63
CA PRO A 104 16.98 -12.45 -10.74
C PRO A 104 18.33 -12.66 -11.40
N GLU A 105 18.40 -12.69 -12.74
CA GLU A 105 19.64 -12.85 -13.52
C GLU A 105 20.24 -11.52 -13.96
N ALA A 106 19.53 -10.39 -13.77
CA ALA A 106 20.01 -9.07 -14.14
C ALA A 106 20.96 -8.50 -13.08
N ASP A 107 21.78 -7.54 -13.50
CA ASP A 107 22.60 -6.73 -12.60
C ASP A 107 21.74 -6.05 -11.52
N GLU A 108 22.25 -5.98 -10.29
CA GLU A 108 21.56 -5.38 -9.15
C GLU A 108 21.11 -3.94 -9.44
N ALA A 109 21.91 -3.15 -10.17
CA ALA A 109 21.56 -1.78 -10.51
C ALA A 109 20.29 -1.70 -11.38
N ILE A 110 20.05 -2.68 -12.26
CA ILE A 110 18.83 -2.78 -13.08
C ILE A 110 17.64 -3.06 -12.17
N ASN A 111 17.77 -3.99 -11.22
CA ASN A 111 16.71 -4.31 -10.26
C ASN A 111 16.43 -3.15 -9.29
N TYR A 112 17.45 -2.39 -8.87
CA TYR A 112 17.24 -1.16 -8.11
C TYR A 112 16.49 -0.10 -8.91
N GLY A 113 16.75 0.04 -10.19
CA GLY A 113 15.99 0.96 -11.08
C GLY A 113 14.58 0.47 -11.42
N GLY A 114 14.36 -0.85 -11.42
CA GLY A 114 13.05 -1.47 -11.66
C GLY A 114 12.23 -1.60 -10.39
N ILE A 115 12.29 -2.78 -9.77
CA ILE A 115 11.47 -3.07 -8.58
C ILE A 115 11.85 -2.19 -7.38
N GLY A 116 13.12 -1.76 -7.26
CA GLY A 116 13.55 -0.86 -6.21
C GLY A 116 12.84 0.50 -6.24
N ALA A 117 12.58 1.04 -7.44
CA ALA A 117 11.77 2.25 -7.61
C ALA A 117 10.32 2.03 -7.15
N THR A 118 9.73 0.87 -7.47
CA THR A 118 8.38 0.49 -7.01
C THR A 118 8.33 0.33 -5.50
N ILE A 119 9.33 -0.31 -4.90
CA ILE A 119 9.43 -0.45 -3.45
C ILE A 119 9.49 0.93 -2.77
N GLY A 120 10.31 1.84 -3.29
CA GLY A 120 10.40 3.22 -2.79
C GLY A 120 9.07 3.96 -2.92
N HIS A 121 8.34 3.76 -4.04
CA HIS A 121 7.02 4.33 -4.27
C HIS A 121 6.01 3.86 -3.20
N GLU A 122 5.90 2.56 -2.94
CA GLU A 122 4.99 2.04 -1.92
C GLU A 122 5.36 2.51 -0.51
N MET A 123 6.64 2.59 -0.22
CA MET A 123 7.11 3.07 1.08
C MET A 123 6.78 4.55 1.28
N ILE A 124 6.90 5.39 0.23
CA ILE A 124 6.63 6.83 0.35
C ILE A 124 5.13 7.12 0.56
N HIS A 125 4.23 6.22 0.13
CA HIS A 125 2.81 6.32 0.44
C HIS A 125 2.51 6.38 1.95
N GLY A 126 3.38 5.83 2.79
CA GLY A 126 3.29 5.96 4.25
C GLY A 126 3.55 7.39 4.76
N TYR A 127 4.11 8.28 3.93
CA TYR A 127 4.59 9.60 4.27
C TYR A 127 4.08 10.72 3.35
N ASP A 128 3.29 10.38 2.32
CA ASP A 128 2.65 11.35 1.46
C ASP A 128 1.51 12.10 2.20
N ASP A 129 0.79 12.97 1.50
CA ASP A 129 -0.30 13.78 2.05
C ASP A 129 -1.44 12.95 2.66
N GLN A 130 -1.64 11.71 2.20
CA GLN A 130 -2.62 10.80 2.74
C GLN A 130 -2.02 9.90 3.84
N GLY A 131 -0.88 9.27 3.58
CA GLY A 131 -0.23 8.36 4.52
C GLY A 131 0.29 9.04 5.78
N ALA A 132 0.67 10.31 5.69
CA ALA A 132 1.07 11.13 6.85
C ALA A 132 -0.05 11.28 7.91
N ARG A 133 -1.30 10.97 7.56
CA ARG A 133 -2.45 11.01 8.49
C ARG A 133 -2.61 9.74 9.31
N PHE A 134 -1.76 8.73 9.10
CA PHE A 134 -1.80 7.45 9.80
C PHE A 134 -0.47 7.22 10.52
N GLY A 135 -0.53 6.91 11.81
CA GLY A 135 0.64 6.57 12.63
C GLY A 135 1.17 5.15 12.36
N ALA A 136 2.21 4.77 13.09
CA ALA A 136 2.86 3.46 12.99
C ALA A 136 1.94 2.26 13.25
N SER A 137 0.88 2.46 14.04
CA SER A 137 -0.14 1.44 14.37
C SER A 137 -1.26 1.32 13.34
N GLY A 138 -1.29 2.17 12.30
CA GLY A 138 -2.37 2.26 11.33
C GLY A 138 -3.59 3.05 11.80
N ASN A 139 -3.53 3.67 12.96
CA ASN A 139 -4.59 4.55 13.44
C ASN A 139 -4.46 5.93 12.80
N PHE A 140 -5.61 6.58 12.61
CA PHE A 140 -5.67 7.97 12.17
C PHE A 140 -5.08 8.85 13.29
N GLU A 141 -3.98 9.53 13.00
CA GLU A 141 -3.19 10.28 13.98
C GLU A 141 -2.46 11.45 13.31
N GLU A 142 -2.62 12.65 13.85
CA GLU A 142 -1.83 13.81 13.44
C GLU A 142 -0.47 13.79 14.17
N TRP A 143 0.52 13.16 13.56
CA TRP A 143 1.85 13.00 14.18
C TRP A 143 2.91 13.96 13.64
N TRP A 144 2.61 14.70 12.59
CA TRP A 144 3.47 15.78 12.07
C TRP A 144 3.26 17.06 12.89
N THR A 145 4.33 17.83 13.09
CA THR A 145 4.15 19.18 13.61
C THR A 145 3.49 20.07 12.55
N PRO A 146 2.72 21.11 12.93
CA PRO A 146 2.13 22.03 11.96
C PRO A 146 3.18 22.71 11.07
N GLN A 147 4.38 22.97 11.62
CA GLN A 147 5.49 23.55 10.87
C GLN A 147 6.03 22.60 9.80
N ASP A 148 6.16 21.31 10.11
CA ASP A 148 6.64 20.31 9.16
C ASP A 148 5.61 20.07 8.06
N ALA A 149 4.34 20.01 8.40
CA ALA A 149 3.24 19.89 7.44
C ALA A 149 3.23 21.08 6.45
N ALA A 150 3.44 22.33 6.97
CA ALA A 150 3.53 23.52 6.13
C ALA A 150 4.74 23.49 5.19
N LYS A 151 5.91 23.05 5.67
CA LYS A 151 7.12 22.91 4.84
C LYS A 151 6.93 21.84 3.76
N PHE A 152 6.33 20.71 4.10
CA PHE A 152 6.00 19.65 3.14
C PHE A 152 5.08 20.17 2.05
N SER A 153 3.98 20.85 2.42
CA SER A 153 3.05 21.47 1.47
C SER A 153 3.74 22.50 0.55
N ALA A 154 4.69 23.27 1.08
CA ALA A 154 5.45 24.22 0.26
C ALA A 154 6.39 23.51 -0.74
N LEU A 155 6.93 22.34 -0.40
CA LEU A 155 7.76 21.54 -1.30
C LEU A 155 6.93 20.85 -2.39
N THR A 156 5.81 20.26 -2.02
CA THR A 156 4.90 19.60 -2.98
C THR A 156 4.25 20.60 -3.93
N GLY A 157 3.94 21.83 -3.43
CA GLY A 157 3.45 22.93 -4.27
C GLY A 157 4.39 23.28 -5.44
N LYS A 158 5.71 23.26 -5.22
CA LYS A 158 6.69 23.49 -6.29
C LYS A 158 6.61 22.42 -7.39
N LEU A 159 6.33 21.16 -7.02
CA LEU A 159 6.17 20.09 -7.99
C LEU A 159 4.88 20.27 -8.79
N VAL A 160 3.78 20.67 -8.12
CA VAL A 160 2.51 21.00 -8.80
C VAL A 160 2.74 22.12 -9.81
N GLU A 161 3.37 23.23 -9.39
CA GLU A 161 3.70 24.36 -10.29
C GLU A 161 4.54 23.93 -11.52
N GLN A 162 5.50 23.01 -11.30
CA GLN A 162 6.32 22.47 -12.40
C GLN A 162 5.47 21.69 -13.40
N PHE A 163 4.57 20.83 -12.93
CA PHE A 163 3.72 20.02 -13.80
C PHE A 163 2.65 20.85 -14.50
N ASP A 164 2.10 21.86 -13.84
CA ASP A 164 1.14 22.81 -14.43
C ASP A 164 1.74 23.63 -15.57
N ALA A 165 3.06 23.77 -15.59
CA ALA A 165 3.78 24.49 -16.65
C ALA A 165 4.05 23.64 -17.90
N PHE A 166 3.80 22.33 -17.90
CA PHE A 166 3.95 21.49 -19.08
C PHE A 166 2.75 21.67 -20.02
N GLU A 167 3.06 21.99 -21.28
CA GLU A 167 2.07 22.03 -22.36
C GLU A 167 1.86 20.61 -22.92
N ALA A 168 0.58 20.25 -23.19
CA ALA A 168 0.20 18.94 -23.75
C ALA A 168 0.36 18.89 -25.27
#